data_68683dbfb0ead1fb5e398f41060b1751
#
_entry.id   68683dbfb0ead1fb5e398f41060b1751
#
_cell.length_a   1.000
_cell.length_b   1.000
_cell.length_c   1.000
_cell.angle_alpha   90.00
_cell.angle_beta   90.00
_cell.angle_gamma   90.00
#
_symmetry.space_group_name_H-M   'P 1'
#
loop_
_entity.id
_entity.type
_entity.pdbx_description
1 polymer ?
#
loop_
_entity_poly.entity_id
_entity_poly.type
_entity_poly.pdbx_seq_one_letter_code
_entity_poly.pdbx_strand_id
1 'polypeptide(L)'
;MKLFEMKHIKKSFGSLEVLKDISLEVEKGEVLSIIGPSGSGKSTLLRCATGLETPDSGEIIKQGDVGLVFQNFNLFPHFSVLKNITDAPIKVQKRKKDEVYAQARKLLKQMGLSDRENAYPFQLSGGQQQRVSIARALCMNPKILFFDEPTSALDPELTGEILKVIRDLAAEHITMVIVTHEMTFARDISDHIIFMDKGLIAVEGTPQEVFASDHVRMKEFLGKFHQG
;
A
#
# COMPACT_ATOMS: atom_id res chain seq x y z
N MET A 1 -2.55 -12.19 15.99
CA MET A 1 -1.42 -11.45 16.63
C MET A 1 -1.29 -10.12 15.94
N LYS A 2 -1.51 -9.01 16.66
CA LYS A 2 -1.42 -7.66 16.11
C LYS A 2 0.00 -7.35 15.69
N LEU A 3 0.21 -6.93 14.46
CA LEU A 3 1.50 -6.46 13.94
C LEU A 3 1.60 -4.95 13.92
N PHE A 4 0.45 -4.28 13.81
CA PHE A 4 0.40 -2.83 13.68
C PHE A 4 -0.84 -2.27 14.37
N GLU A 5 -0.70 -1.14 15.05
CA GLU A 5 -1.80 -0.47 15.73
C GLU A 5 -1.59 1.04 15.69
N MET A 6 -2.63 1.76 15.37
CA MET A 6 -2.72 3.21 15.50
C MET A 6 -3.82 3.54 16.52
N LYS A 7 -3.53 4.45 17.46
CA LYS A 7 -4.46 4.86 18.53
C LYS A 7 -4.64 6.37 18.53
N HIS A 8 -5.86 6.81 18.33
CA HIS A 8 -6.26 8.21 18.45
C HIS A 8 -5.38 9.17 17.63
N ILE A 9 -5.04 8.77 16.39
CA ILE A 9 -4.18 9.55 15.51
C ILE A 9 -4.90 10.80 15.03
N LYS A 10 -4.25 11.94 15.26
CA LYS A 10 -4.68 13.26 14.74
C LYS A 10 -3.56 13.88 13.92
N LYS A 11 -3.95 14.56 12.85
CA LYS A 11 -2.99 15.29 12.00
C LYS A 11 -3.66 16.48 11.35
N SER A 12 -3.01 17.64 11.46
CA SER A 12 -3.41 18.89 10.82
C SER A 12 -2.27 19.47 9.98
N PHE A 13 -2.61 20.22 8.97
CA PHE A 13 -1.69 21.05 8.18
C PHE A 13 -2.18 22.50 8.24
N GLY A 14 -1.52 23.32 9.05
CA GLY A 14 -2.02 24.66 9.40
C GLY A 14 -3.38 24.58 10.10
N SER A 15 -4.39 25.24 9.55
CA SER A 15 -5.76 25.21 10.09
C SER A 15 -6.61 24.03 9.60
N LEU A 16 -6.09 23.22 8.66
CA LEU A 16 -6.82 22.08 8.09
C LEU A 16 -6.58 20.82 8.91
N GLU A 17 -7.59 20.36 9.65
CA GLU A 17 -7.56 19.08 10.35
C GLU A 17 -7.89 17.95 9.37
N VAL A 18 -6.86 17.13 9.04
CA VAL A 18 -6.94 16.06 8.03
C VAL A 18 -7.29 14.71 8.65
N LEU A 19 -6.67 14.38 9.80
CA LEU A 19 -7.01 13.21 10.60
C LEU A 19 -7.50 13.71 11.96
N LYS A 20 -8.69 13.30 12.36
CA LYS A 20 -9.36 13.87 13.54
C LYS A 20 -9.28 12.99 14.77
N ASP A 21 -9.45 11.69 14.58
CA ASP A 21 -9.31 10.66 15.63
C ASP A 21 -9.37 9.28 14.95
N ILE A 22 -8.23 8.80 14.47
CA ILE A 22 -8.16 7.53 13.76
C ILE A 22 -7.51 6.48 14.65
N SER A 23 -8.24 5.40 14.88
CA SER A 23 -7.71 4.19 15.52
C SER A 23 -7.96 2.99 14.59
N LEU A 24 -6.93 2.18 14.36
CA LEU A 24 -7.03 0.95 13.58
C LEU A 24 -5.95 -0.05 14.02
N GLU A 25 -6.19 -1.30 13.71
CA GLU A 25 -5.23 -2.37 13.98
C GLU A 25 -5.13 -3.32 12.78
N VAL A 26 -3.99 -3.99 12.66
CA VAL A 26 -3.74 -4.96 11.59
C VAL A 26 -3.12 -6.22 12.19
N GLU A 27 -3.73 -7.36 11.93
CA GLU A 27 -3.22 -8.66 12.37
C GLU A 27 -2.24 -9.27 11.36
N LYS A 28 -1.48 -10.25 11.82
CA LYS A 28 -0.56 -10.98 10.95
C LYS A 28 -1.32 -11.77 9.88
N GLY A 29 -0.95 -11.57 8.62
CA GLY A 29 -1.56 -12.22 7.46
C GLY A 29 -2.83 -11.54 6.96
N GLU A 30 -3.28 -10.49 7.64
CA GLU A 30 -4.48 -9.73 7.28
C GLU A 30 -4.24 -8.78 6.10
N VAL A 31 -5.25 -8.67 5.26
CA VAL A 31 -5.36 -7.65 4.20
C VAL A 31 -6.41 -6.63 4.62
N LEU A 32 -5.96 -5.45 5.04
CA LEU A 32 -6.80 -4.30 5.34
C LEU A 32 -6.88 -3.37 4.13
N SER A 33 -8.07 -3.11 3.61
CA SER A 33 -8.26 -2.04 2.61
C SER A 33 -8.85 -0.77 3.22
N ILE A 34 -8.32 0.37 2.79
CA ILE A 34 -8.81 1.70 3.16
C ILE A 34 -9.38 2.36 1.92
N ILE A 35 -10.68 2.59 1.92
CA ILE A 35 -11.41 3.21 0.83
C ILE A 35 -12.03 4.55 1.27
N GLY A 36 -12.46 5.35 0.32
CA GLY A 36 -13.12 6.63 0.61
C GLY A 36 -12.84 7.69 -0.44
N PRO A 37 -13.56 8.83 -0.42
CA PRO A 37 -13.40 9.89 -1.38
C PRO A 37 -12.01 10.52 -1.34
N SER A 38 -11.62 11.21 -2.43
CA SER A 38 -10.40 12.01 -2.45
C SER A 38 -10.46 13.10 -1.37
N GLY A 39 -9.33 13.34 -0.70
CA GLY A 39 -9.26 14.29 0.40
C GLY A 39 -9.81 13.79 1.75
N SER A 40 -10.20 12.53 1.89
CA SER A 40 -10.65 11.98 3.19
C SER A 40 -9.53 11.71 4.19
N GLY A 41 -8.25 11.84 3.79
CA GLY A 41 -7.09 11.66 4.67
C GLY A 41 -6.33 10.35 4.50
N LYS A 42 -6.70 9.46 3.58
CA LYS A 42 -6.11 8.11 3.39
C LYS A 42 -4.59 8.13 3.23
N SER A 43 -4.06 8.90 2.28
CA SER A 43 -2.61 8.99 2.06
C SER A 43 -1.87 9.64 3.22
N THR A 44 -2.50 10.58 3.94
CA THR A 44 -1.94 11.16 5.17
C THR A 44 -1.87 10.09 6.27
N LEU A 45 -2.90 9.26 6.40
CA LEU A 45 -2.92 8.14 7.33
C LEU A 45 -1.79 7.16 7.03
N LEU A 46 -1.60 6.76 5.74
CA LEU A 46 -0.48 5.91 5.34
C LEU A 46 0.88 6.54 5.63
N ARG A 47 1.05 7.83 5.38
CA ARG A 47 2.31 8.54 5.68
C ARG A 47 2.60 8.56 7.18
N CYS A 48 1.59 8.75 8.02
CA CYS A 48 1.75 8.62 9.47
C CYS A 48 2.12 7.17 9.85
N ALA A 49 1.41 6.17 9.32
CA ALA A 49 1.67 4.76 9.58
C ALA A 49 3.10 4.33 9.24
N THR A 50 3.65 4.86 8.14
CA THR A 50 5.00 4.52 7.65
C THR A 50 6.10 5.40 8.22
N GLY A 51 5.76 6.44 9.00
CA GLY A 51 6.72 7.38 9.60
C GLY A 51 7.24 8.45 8.63
N LEU A 52 6.60 8.62 7.46
CA LEU A 52 6.90 9.71 6.53
C LEU A 52 6.29 11.04 6.98
N GLU A 53 5.30 10.97 7.86
CA GLU A 53 4.66 12.12 8.50
C GLU A 53 4.51 11.83 9.99
N THR A 54 4.74 12.84 10.83
CA THR A 54 4.55 12.71 12.27
C THR A 54 3.12 13.12 12.62
N PRO A 55 2.31 12.27 13.29
CA PRO A 55 1.01 12.69 13.78
C PRO A 55 1.15 13.78 14.86
N ASP A 56 0.15 14.65 14.99
CA ASP A 56 0.13 15.70 16.01
C ASP A 56 -0.18 15.12 17.39
N SER A 57 -0.95 14.01 17.43
CA SER A 57 -1.21 13.24 18.64
C SER A 57 -1.59 11.81 18.33
N GLY A 58 -1.63 10.96 19.34
CA GLY A 58 -1.89 9.54 19.24
C GLY A 58 -0.63 8.71 19.32
N GLU A 59 -0.77 7.40 19.19
CA GLU A 59 0.32 6.43 19.30
C GLU A 59 0.31 5.48 18.10
N ILE A 60 1.50 5.14 17.59
CA ILE A 60 1.69 4.14 16.54
C ILE A 60 2.60 3.04 17.09
N ILE A 61 2.06 1.83 17.15
CA ILE A 61 2.75 0.63 17.61
C ILE A 61 2.97 -0.29 16.42
N LYS A 62 4.23 -0.67 16.15
CA LYS A 62 4.58 -1.56 15.04
C LYS A 62 5.54 -2.64 15.48
N GLN A 63 5.30 -3.88 15.04
CA GLN A 63 6.17 -5.02 15.29
C GLN A 63 7.00 -5.34 14.04
N GLY A 64 8.16 -4.68 13.92
CA GLY A 64 9.11 -4.86 12.82
C GLY A 64 9.02 -3.79 11.74
N ASP A 65 9.75 -4.03 10.65
CA ASP A 65 9.87 -3.09 9.55
C ASP A 65 8.60 -3.05 8.70
N VAL A 66 8.31 -1.87 8.16
CA VAL A 66 7.22 -1.63 7.23
C VAL A 66 7.78 -1.32 5.84
N GLY A 67 7.10 -1.81 4.80
CA GLY A 67 7.37 -1.44 3.41
C GLY A 67 6.29 -0.50 2.90
N LEU A 68 6.64 0.38 1.97
CA LEU A 68 5.68 1.27 1.31
C LEU A 68 5.86 1.22 -0.21
N VAL A 69 4.77 1.00 -0.91
CA VAL A 69 4.64 1.10 -2.36
C VAL A 69 3.85 2.37 -2.66
N PHE A 70 4.50 3.30 -3.35
CA PHE A 70 3.94 4.62 -3.66
C PHE A 70 3.09 4.59 -4.92
N GLN A 71 2.18 5.55 -5.02
CA GLN A 71 1.35 5.82 -6.20
C GLN A 71 2.21 6.07 -7.46
N ASN A 72 3.27 6.88 -7.35
CA ASN A 72 4.13 7.33 -8.45
C ASN A 72 5.44 6.52 -8.56
N PHE A 73 5.44 5.22 -8.28
CA PHE A 73 6.59 4.30 -8.36
C PHE A 73 7.81 4.73 -7.55
N ASN A 74 8.21 6.01 -7.60
CA ASN A 74 9.35 6.64 -6.92
C ASN A 74 10.67 5.86 -7.08
N LEU A 75 10.93 5.36 -8.29
CA LEU A 75 12.19 4.70 -8.61
C LEU A 75 13.31 5.75 -8.74
N PHE A 76 14.51 5.38 -8.33
CA PHE A 76 15.70 6.19 -8.58
C PHE A 76 16.04 6.17 -10.07
N PRO A 77 15.91 7.28 -10.82
CA PRO A 77 16.00 7.28 -12.27
C PRO A 77 17.41 6.91 -12.80
N HIS A 78 18.43 7.13 -11.98
CA HIS A 78 19.83 6.84 -12.30
C HIS A 78 20.31 5.45 -11.83
N PHE A 79 19.42 4.65 -11.25
CA PHE A 79 19.69 3.29 -10.85
C PHE A 79 19.07 2.30 -11.83
N SER A 80 19.79 1.22 -12.13
CA SER A 80 19.16 0.08 -12.81
C SER A 80 18.05 -0.52 -11.95
N VAL A 81 17.19 -1.34 -12.54
CA VAL A 81 16.17 -2.11 -11.83
C VAL A 81 16.76 -2.89 -10.66
N LEU A 82 17.81 -3.67 -10.91
CA LEU A 82 18.46 -4.45 -9.86
C LEU A 82 18.99 -3.55 -8.74
N LYS A 83 19.60 -2.42 -9.07
CA LYS A 83 20.12 -1.49 -8.06
C LYS A 83 19.00 -0.78 -7.29
N ASN A 84 17.87 -0.46 -7.92
CA ASN A 84 16.69 0.07 -7.23
C ASN A 84 16.19 -0.86 -6.13
N ILE A 85 16.26 -2.17 -6.36
CA ILE A 85 15.80 -3.20 -5.42
C ILE A 85 16.84 -3.46 -4.33
N THR A 86 18.14 -3.45 -4.67
CA THR A 86 19.20 -3.98 -3.79
C THR A 86 19.92 -2.93 -2.95
N ASP A 87 19.85 -1.65 -3.33
CA ASP A 87 20.66 -0.60 -2.68
C ASP A 87 20.33 -0.43 -1.19
N ALA A 88 19.03 -0.36 -0.85
CA ALA A 88 18.59 -0.18 0.54
C ALA A 88 18.88 -1.41 1.44
N PRO A 89 18.56 -2.66 1.07
CA PRO A 89 18.94 -3.83 1.89
C PRO A 89 20.44 -3.92 2.16
N ILE A 90 21.28 -3.57 1.17
CA ILE A 90 22.74 -3.61 1.32
C ILE A 90 23.21 -2.45 2.19
N LYS A 91 22.79 -1.21 1.93
CA LYS A 91 23.33 -0.03 2.58
C LYS A 91 22.72 0.26 3.94
N VAL A 92 21.42 0.07 4.08
CA VAL A 92 20.67 0.39 5.30
C VAL A 92 20.65 -0.80 6.26
N GLN A 93 20.21 -1.98 5.76
CA GLN A 93 20.15 -3.19 6.59
C GLN A 93 21.49 -3.93 6.72
N LYS A 94 22.53 -3.48 5.99
CA LYS A 94 23.89 -4.08 6.02
C LYS A 94 23.93 -5.57 5.67
N ARG A 95 22.97 -6.04 4.87
CA ARG A 95 22.89 -7.44 4.44
C ARG A 95 23.98 -7.76 3.41
N LYS A 96 24.35 -9.03 3.34
CA LYS A 96 25.36 -9.51 2.38
C LYS A 96 24.86 -9.35 0.94
N LYS A 97 25.75 -8.84 0.09
CA LYS A 97 25.41 -8.54 -1.32
C LYS A 97 24.85 -9.76 -2.04
N ASP A 98 25.51 -10.90 -1.93
CA ASP A 98 25.13 -12.12 -2.68
C ASP A 98 23.73 -12.61 -2.29
N GLU A 99 23.38 -12.55 -1.00
CA GLU A 99 22.05 -12.89 -0.50
C GLU A 99 20.98 -11.92 -1.05
N VAL A 100 21.28 -10.61 -1.04
CA VAL A 100 20.36 -9.58 -1.53
C VAL A 100 20.17 -9.69 -3.04
N TYR A 101 21.25 -9.93 -3.81
CA TYR A 101 21.14 -10.12 -5.26
C TYR A 101 20.35 -11.38 -5.60
N ALA A 102 20.56 -12.49 -4.89
CA ALA A 102 19.79 -13.72 -5.10
C ALA A 102 18.29 -13.48 -4.82
N GLN A 103 17.95 -12.80 -3.72
CA GLN A 103 16.59 -12.45 -3.39
C GLN A 103 15.96 -11.51 -4.44
N ALA A 104 16.68 -10.46 -4.84
CA ALA A 104 16.19 -9.51 -5.85
C ALA A 104 15.87 -10.19 -7.17
N ARG A 105 16.72 -11.12 -7.66
CA ARG A 105 16.46 -11.90 -8.88
C ARG A 105 15.26 -12.83 -8.74
N LYS A 106 15.06 -13.43 -7.54
CA LYS A 106 13.86 -14.21 -7.26
C LYS A 106 12.60 -13.34 -7.34
N LEU A 107 12.63 -12.14 -6.73
CA LEU A 107 11.52 -11.18 -6.80
C LEU A 107 11.27 -10.71 -8.24
N LEU A 108 12.31 -10.40 -8.99
CA LEU A 108 12.17 -10.03 -10.41
C LEU A 108 11.53 -11.14 -11.23
N LYS A 109 11.86 -12.40 -10.94
CA LYS A 109 11.22 -13.56 -11.60
C LYS A 109 9.73 -13.65 -11.25
N GLN A 110 9.36 -13.48 -9.98
CA GLN A 110 7.95 -13.44 -9.54
C GLN A 110 7.18 -12.30 -10.21
N MET A 111 7.84 -11.16 -10.43
CA MET A 111 7.25 -9.99 -11.11
C MET A 111 7.26 -10.09 -12.66
N GLY A 112 7.79 -11.18 -13.23
CA GLY A 112 7.90 -11.32 -14.68
C GLY A 112 8.89 -10.35 -15.34
N LEU A 113 9.96 -9.97 -14.62
CA LEU A 113 10.95 -8.95 -15.04
C LEU A 113 12.39 -9.49 -15.05
N SER A 114 12.58 -10.80 -15.20
CA SER A 114 13.93 -11.43 -15.17
C SER A 114 14.90 -10.87 -16.22
N ASP A 115 14.39 -10.45 -17.37
CA ASP A 115 15.14 -9.88 -18.48
C ASP A 115 15.43 -8.38 -18.34
N ARG A 116 14.92 -7.75 -17.29
CA ARG A 116 14.97 -6.29 -17.07
C ARG A 116 15.92 -5.85 -15.94
N GLU A 117 16.71 -6.74 -15.35
CA GLU A 117 17.56 -6.41 -14.19
C GLU A 117 18.53 -5.24 -14.46
N ASN A 118 19.00 -5.08 -15.68
CA ASN A 118 19.93 -4.02 -16.09
C ASN A 118 19.23 -2.80 -16.72
N ALA A 119 17.92 -2.85 -16.94
CA ALA A 119 17.16 -1.73 -17.48
C ALA A 119 17.08 -0.58 -16.48
N TYR A 120 16.84 0.62 -17.00
CA TYR A 120 16.60 1.82 -16.20
C TYR A 120 15.09 2.19 -16.21
N PRO A 121 14.59 2.96 -15.22
CA PRO A 121 13.16 3.28 -15.13
C PRO A 121 12.55 3.83 -16.42
N PHE A 122 13.26 4.69 -17.15
CA PHE A 122 12.78 5.28 -18.41
C PHE A 122 12.61 4.25 -19.56
N GLN A 123 13.15 3.05 -19.42
CA GLN A 123 13.03 1.95 -20.39
C GLN A 123 11.88 0.99 -20.06
N LEU A 124 11.12 1.28 -19.02
CA LEU A 124 10.05 0.43 -18.50
C LEU A 124 8.68 1.08 -18.70
N SER A 125 7.66 0.26 -18.97
CA SER A 125 6.26 0.71 -18.88
C SER A 125 5.88 1.06 -17.45
N GLY A 126 4.79 1.82 -17.26
CA GLY A 126 4.29 2.15 -15.91
C GLY A 126 4.03 0.92 -15.05
N GLY A 127 3.40 -0.12 -15.60
CA GLY A 127 3.17 -1.39 -14.89
C GLY A 127 4.47 -2.11 -14.53
N GLN A 128 5.49 -2.07 -15.40
CA GLN A 128 6.81 -2.60 -15.08
C GLN A 128 7.50 -1.81 -13.97
N GLN A 129 7.42 -0.48 -13.99
CA GLN A 129 7.97 0.38 -12.92
C GLN A 129 7.28 0.09 -11.58
N GLN A 130 5.96 -0.09 -11.57
CA GLN A 130 5.23 -0.42 -10.35
C GLN A 130 5.63 -1.80 -9.80
N ARG A 131 5.79 -2.79 -10.67
CA ARG A 131 6.29 -4.12 -10.24
C ARG A 131 7.71 -4.05 -9.66
N VAL A 132 8.58 -3.21 -10.20
CA VAL A 132 9.91 -2.95 -9.60
C VAL A 132 9.78 -2.27 -8.24
N SER A 133 8.85 -1.31 -8.08
CA SER A 133 8.58 -0.65 -6.79
C SER A 133 8.09 -1.65 -5.73
N ILE A 134 7.21 -2.59 -6.10
CA ILE A 134 6.77 -3.68 -5.22
C ILE A 134 7.95 -4.59 -4.84
N ALA A 135 8.75 -5.02 -5.82
CA ALA A 135 9.93 -5.86 -5.58
C ALA A 135 10.95 -5.16 -4.66
N ARG A 136 11.15 -3.85 -4.82
CA ARG A 136 12.00 -3.04 -3.95
C ARG A 136 11.51 -3.05 -2.50
N ALA A 137 10.21 -2.85 -2.29
CA ALA A 137 9.63 -2.87 -0.95
C ALA A 137 9.76 -4.26 -0.31
N LEU A 138 9.46 -5.34 -1.05
CA LEU A 138 9.56 -6.72 -0.59
C LEU A 138 11.00 -7.15 -0.26
N CYS A 139 12.01 -6.63 -0.98
CA CYS A 139 13.41 -6.98 -0.75
C CYS A 139 13.93 -6.51 0.62
N MET A 140 13.25 -5.55 1.25
CA MET A 140 13.52 -5.12 2.63
C MET A 140 12.99 -6.10 3.69
N ASN A 141 12.29 -7.18 3.28
CA ASN A 141 11.64 -8.16 4.18
C ASN A 141 10.70 -7.52 5.21
N PRO A 142 9.78 -6.64 4.81
CA PRO A 142 8.89 -5.97 5.74
C PRO A 142 7.92 -6.97 6.39
N LYS A 143 7.45 -6.65 7.60
CA LYS A 143 6.38 -7.40 8.27
C LYS A 143 5.01 -7.00 7.75
N ILE A 144 4.87 -5.76 7.30
CA ILE A 144 3.64 -5.19 6.72
C ILE A 144 4.01 -4.40 5.48
N LEU A 145 3.24 -4.57 4.42
CA LEU A 145 3.40 -3.84 3.18
C LEU A 145 2.23 -2.87 3.00
N PHE A 146 2.53 -1.59 2.91
CA PHE A 146 1.56 -0.54 2.65
C PHE A 146 1.54 -0.21 1.16
N PHE A 147 0.34 -0.01 0.59
CA PHE A 147 0.13 0.43 -0.79
C PHE A 147 -0.67 1.73 -0.79
N ASP A 148 -0.10 2.79 -1.35
CA ASP A 148 -0.79 4.08 -1.55
C ASP A 148 -1.26 4.17 -3.00
N GLU A 149 -2.51 3.80 -3.26
CA GLU A 149 -3.16 3.84 -4.58
C GLU A 149 -2.30 3.24 -5.72
N PRO A 150 -1.92 1.94 -5.63
CA PRO A 150 -0.88 1.34 -6.47
C PRO A 150 -1.20 1.30 -7.98
N THR A 151 -2.43 1.59 -8.37
CA THR A 151 -2.90 1.55 -9.75
C THR A 151 -3.25 2.91 -10.34
N SER A 152 -3.35 3.97 -9.55
CA SER A 152 -3.88 5.27 -9.98
C SER A 152 -3.01 6.02 -11.00
N ALA A 153 -1.71 5.67 -11.12
CA ALA A 153 -0.80 6.22 -12.12
C ALA A 153 -0.65 5.32 -13.37
N LEU A 154 -1.54 4.34 -13.53
CA LEU A 154 -1.48 3.34 -14.61
C LEU A 154 -2.69 3.46 -15.55
N ASP A 155 -2.44 3.09 -16.80
CA ASP A 155 -3.53 2.87 -17.76
C ASP A 155 -4.41 1.69 -17.32
N PRO A 156 -5.71 1.68 -17.65
CA PRO A 156 -6.63 0.61 -17.26
C PRO A 156 -6.17 -0.80 -17.66
N GLU A 157 -5.49 -0.94 -18.81
CA GLU A 157 -4.97 -2.22 -19.28
C GLU A 157 -3.88 -2.77 -18.36
N LEU A 158 -3.05 -1.90 -17.75
CA LEU A 158 -1.96 -2.29 -16.85
C LEU A 158 -2.42 -2.48 -15.38
N THR A 159 -3.56 -1.88 -15.01
CA THR A 159 -4.15 -2.00 -13.68
C THR A 159 -4.35 -3.47 -13.29
N GLY A 160 -4.92 -4.29 -14.19
CA GLY A 160 -5.18 -5.70 -13.95
C GLY A 160 -3.93 -6.51 -13.58
N GLU A 161 -2.78 -6.20 -14.20
CA GLU A 161 -1.51 -6.88 -13.90
C GLU A 161 -1.03 -6.59 -12.47
N ILE A 162 -1.15 -5.35 -12.00
CA ILE A 162 -0.74 -4.96 -10.64
C ILE A 162 -1.69 -5.54 -9.60
N LEU A 163 -3.00 -5.50 -9.86
CA LEU A 163 -3.98 -6.12 -8.97
C LEU A 163 -3.76 -7.63 -8.84
N LYS A 164 -3.35 -8.30 -9.93
CA LYS A 164 -2.97 -9.72 -9.88
C LYS A 164 -1.75 -9.94 -8.98
N VAL A 165 -0.70 -9.14 -9.13
CA VAL A 165 0.49 -9.24 -8.26
C VAL A 165 0.10 -9.10 -6.78
N ILE A 166 -0.77 -8.14 -6.45
CA ILE A 166 -1.21 -7.93 -5.06
C ILE A 166 -2.06 -9.12 -4.56
N ARG A 167 -2.92 -9.71 -5.41
CA ARG A 167 -3.65 -10.95 -5.06
C ARG A 167 -2.70 -12.11 -4.78
N ASP A 168 -1.66 -12.28 -5.60
CA ASP A 168 -0.66 -13.34 -5.40
C ASP A 168 0.07 -13.16 -4.06
N LEU A 169 0.39 -11.93 -3.66
CA LEU A 169 0.98 -11.61 -2.35
C LEU A 169 0.01 -11.89 -1.19
N ALA A 170 -1.28 -11.61 -1.37
CA ALA A 170 -2.31 -11.95 -0.37
C ALA A 170 -2.43 -13.45 -0.18
N ALA A 171 -2.40 -14.22 -1.26
CA ALA A 171 -2.42 -15.68 -1.22
C ALA A 171 -1.18 -16.28 -0.51
N GLU A 172 -0.07 -15.56 -0.48
CA GLU A 172 1.12 -15.90 0.32
C GLU A 172 1.01 -15.44 1.79
N HIS A 173 -0.16 -14.94 2.24
CA HIS A 173 -0.42 -14.42 3.58
C HIS A 173 0.51 -13.28 4.01
N ILE A 174 0.92 -12.43 3.07
CA ILE A 174 1.64 -11.21 3.36
C ILE A 174 0.66 -10.20 3.99
N THR A 175 1.01 -9.67 5.16
CA THR A 175 0.19 -8.65 5.82
C THR A 175 0.24 -7.35 5.02
N MET A 176 -0.91 -6.81 4.65
CA MET A 176 -0.99 -5.64 3.79
C MET A 176 -2.03 -4.62 4.25
N VAL A 177 -1.72 -3.35 4.02
CA VAL A 177 -2.67 -2.24 4.12
C VAL A 177 -2.71 -1.54 2.76
N ILE A 178 -3.90 -1.49 2.14
CA ILE A 178 -4.05 -1.05 0.75
C ILE A 178 -5.02 0.12 0.70
N VAL A 179 -4.53 1.32 0.35
CA VAL A 179 -5.41 2.42 -0.09
C VAL A 179 -5.72 2.22 -1.57
N THR A 180 -6.99 2.14 -1.93
CA THR A 180 -7.39 1.89 -3.32
C THR A 180 -8.73 2.54 -3.67
N HIS A 181 -8.91 2.80 -4.97
CA HIS A 181 -10.18 3.17 -5.58
C HIS A 181 -10.83 2.02 -6.36
N GLU A 182 -10.20 0.85 -6.39
CA GLU A 182 -10.68 -0.36 -7.06
C GLU A 182 -11.65 -1.12 -6.14
N MET A 183 -12.93 -0.76 -6.16
CA MET A 183 -13.93 -1.26 -5.19
C MET A 183 -14.14 -2.76 -5.28
N THR A 184 -14.25 -3.32 -6.49
CA THR A 184 -14.38 -4.77 -6.68
C THR A 184 -13.15 -5.50 -6.14
N PHE A 185 -11.96 -4.99 -6.42
CA PHE A 185 -10.72 -5.56 -5.91
C PHE A 185 -10.66 -5.51 -4.38
N ALA A 186 -10.96 -4.36 -3.76
CA ALA A 186 -11.01 -4.22 -2.31
C ALA A 186 -11.98 -5.24 -1.66
N ARG A 187 -13.19 -5.38 -2.25
CA ARG A 187 -14.17 -6.35 -1.77
C ARG A 187 -13.68 -7.80 -1.83
N ASP A 188 -12.97 -8.15 -2.90
CA ASP A 188 -12.62 -9.54 -3.21
C ASP A 188 -11.34 -10.00 -2.49
N ILE A 189 -10.46 -9.07 -2.07
CA ILE A 189 -9.14 -9.42 -1.50
C ILE A 189 -9.05 -9.20 0.01
N SER A 190 -9.87 -8.30 0.57
CA SER A 190 -9.69 -7.84 1.94
C SER A 190 -10.35 -8.77 2.95
N ASP A 191 -9.70 -8.93 4.10
CA ASP A 191 -10.30 -9.49 5.30
C ASP A 191 -11.10 -8.44 6.05
N HIS A 192 -10.61 -7.18 6.03
CA HIS A 192 -11.22 -6.04 6.69
C HIS A 192 -11.18 -4.79 5.77
N ILE A 193 -12.21 -3.97 5.83
CA ILE A 193 -12.29 -2.71 5.07
C ILE A 193 -12.64 -1.56 6.01
N ILE A 194 -11.94 -0.44 5.83
CA ILE A 194 -12.21 0.84 6.47
C ILE A 194 -12.67 1.84 5.41
N PHE A 195 -13.85 2.42 5.59
CA PHE A 195 -14.31 3.56 4.81
C PHE A 195 -14.03 4.86 5.56
N MET A 196 -13.15 5.69 4.99
CA MET A 196 -12.81 7.01 5.54
C MET A 196 -13.61 8.12 4.86
N ASP A 197 -14.20 9.00 5.67
CA ASP A 197 -14.80 10.25 5.20
C ASP A 197 -14.42 11.40 6.13
N LYS A 198 -14.01 12.54 5.56
CA LYS A 198 -13.70 13.81 6.29
C LYS A 198 -12.77 13.65 7.51
N GLY A 199 -11.76 12.80 7.38
CA GLY A 199 -10.75 12.59 8.43
C GLY A 199 -11.17 11.66 9.57
N LEU A 200 -12.24 10.90 9.39
CA LEU A 200 -12.75 9.92 10.35
C LEU A 200 -12.97 8.56 9.68
N ILE A 201 -12.95 7.49 10.45
CA ILE A 201 -13.48 6.18 10.05
C ILE A 201 -14.99 6.25 10.19
N ALA A 202 -15.71 6.20 9.07
CA ALA A 202 -17.16 6.30 9.04
C ALA A 202 -17.86 4.94 9.07
N VAL A 203 -17.23 3.92 8.48
CA VAL A 203 -17.69 2.53 8.49
C VAL A 203 -16.47 1.63 8.48
N GLU A 204 -16.49 0.55 9.22
CA GLU A 204 -15.48 -0.52 9.18
C GLU A 204 -16.11 -1.89 9.43
N GLY A 205 -15.47 -2.94 8.95
CA GLY A 205 -15.94 -4.32 9.10
C GLY A 205 -15.44 -5.22 8.00
N THR A 206 -16.03 -6.41 7.89
CA THR A 206 -15.80 -7.30 6.76
C THR A 206 -16.25 -6.65 5.45
N PRO A 207 -15.72 -7.09 4.29
CA PRO A 207 -16.18 -6.57 2.99
C PRO A 207 -17.71 -6.63 2.83
N GLN A 208 -18.35 -7.71 3.27
CA GLN A 208 -19.80 -7.90 3.19
C GLN A 208 -20.54 -6.84 4.02
N GLU A 209 -20.11 -6.58 5.25
CA GLU A 209 -20.72 -5.59 6.14
C GLU A 209 -20.56 -4.18 5.60
N VAL A 210 -19.35 -3.82 5.15
CA VAL A 210 -19.05 -2.48 4.64
C VAL A 210 -19.82 -2.19 3.35
N PHE A 211 -19.83 -3.12 2.39
CA PHE A 211 -20.56 -2.91 1.11
C PHE A 211 -22.08 -3.01 1.24
N ALA A 212 -22.61 -3.67 2.26
CA ALA A 212 -24.04 -3.71 2.60
C ALA A 212 -24.48 -2.62 3.58
N SER A 213 -23.56 -1.76 4.01
CA SER A 213 -23.81 -0.75 5.04
C SER A 213 -24.92 0.24 4.63
N ASP A 214 -25.81 0.53 5.58
CA ASP A 214 -26.86 1.55 5.42
C ASP A 214 -26.35 2.98 5.64
N HIS A 215 -25.07 3.15 5.93
CA HIS A 215 -24.46 4.48 6.13
C HIS A 215 -24.60 5.37 4.89
N VAL A 216 -25.25 6.52 5.03
CA VAL A 216 -25.61 7.40 3.91
C VAL A 216 -24.41 7.75 3.03
N ARG A 217 -23.28 8.15 3.65
CA ARG A 217 -22.07 8.53 2.92
C ARG A 217 -21.43 7.37 2.17
N MET A 218 -21.52 6.15 2.71
CA MET A 218 -21.04 4.95 2.02
C MET A 218 -21.91 4.63 0.79
N LYS A 219 -23.23 4.71 0.91
CA LYS A 219 -24.16 4.54 -0.23
C LYS A 219 -23.91 5.59 -1.32
N GLU A 220 -23.75 6.87 -0.96
CA GLU A 220 -23.42 7.94 -1.90
C GLU A 220 -22.07 7.69 -2.61
N PHE A 221 -21.08 7.19 -1.87
CA PHE A 221 -19.78 6.86 -2.43
C PHE A 221 -19.86 5.71 -3.42
N LEU A 222 -20.50 4.60 -3.05
CA LEU A 222 -20.68 3.43 -3.92
C LEU A 222 -21.55 3.73 -5.14
N GLY A 223 -22.60 4.55 -5.01
CA GLY A 223 -23.46 4.93 -6.11
C GLY A 223 -22.74 5.60 -7.28
N LYS A 224 -21.60 6.24 -7.02
CA LYS A 224 -20.75 6.81 -8.08
C LYS A 224 -19.99 5.77 -8.89
N PHE A 225 -19.76 4.58 -8.35
CA PHE A 225 -19.04 3.50 -9.02
C PHE A 225 -19.96 2.53 -9.80
N HIS A 226 -21.28 2.60 -9.57
CA HIS A 226 -22.26 1.79 -10.31
C HIS A 226 -22.78 2.48 -11.58
N GLN A 227 -22.34 3.71 -11.87
CA GLN A 227 -22.78 4.52 -13.03
C GLN A 227 -21.74 4.60 -14.16
N GLY A 228 -20.66 3.79 -14.09
CA GLY A 228 -19.61 3.72 -15.10
C GLY A 228 -19.56 2.37 -15.82
#